data_cdd2c4d5ad287e00b65353e8fedbf053
#
_entry.id   cdd2c4d5ad287e00b65353e8fedbf053
#
_cell.length_a   1.000
_cell.length_b   1.000
_cell.length_c   1.000
_cell.angle_alpha   90.00
_cell.angle_beta   90.00
_cell.angle_gamma   90.00
#
_symmetry.space_group_name_H-M   'P 1'
#
loop_
_entity.id
_entity.type
_entity.pdbx_description
1 polymer ?
#
loop_
_entity_poly.entity_id
_entity_poly.type
_entity_poly.pdbx_seq_one_letter_code
_entity_poly.pdbx_strand_id
1 'polypeptide(L)'
;MRQTPYYVFDTDEFAKRAAMIRAALDCKGGRRIPLCFSIKANPFLLHRLPEGLDHVEVCSPGELEICIALGVKPESIIYSGVMKEKCDIERAVSYGAGILTCESIRHAALISEVMLEGMPEGVHEAEFAETKAHVILRLTSGNQFGMSIDDIEYIMSHPYEFKGIAVMGIHYYSGTQKSLRKINKDLEKIKSALTVLKDKYSFEPQLVEYGPGLCVEYFEDDWQEKEKQSLDEAAEVLREFAEEYPLGIEMGRFLAASCGKYYTQVKDLKSTGDSNYAILDGGIHHLNYFGQRMAMQVPPISIYRADEIYFGEKLGEIKGTAGPIGNTFNGCEVSENEERTGVEF
;
A
#
# COMPACT_ATOMS: atom_id res chain seq x y z
N MET A 1 14.57 11.47 27.51
CA MET A 1 13.20 11.35 26.97
C MET A 1 13.18 11.94 25.57
N ARG A 2 12.59 11.30 24.55
CA ARG A 2 12.42 11.92 23.22
C ARG A 2 11.37 13.02 23.32
N GLN A 3 11.56 14.09 22.56
CA GLN A 3 10.58 15.17 22.49
C GLN A 3 9.38 14.68 21.68
N THR A 4 8.18 14.75 22.23
CA THR A 4 6.91 14.48 21.52
C THR A 4 6.51 15.70 20.66
N PRO A 5 5.69 15.50 19.61
CA PRO A 5 5.17 14.23 19.12
C PRO A 5 6.18 13.46 18.27
N TYR A 6 6.07 12.13 18.21
CA TYR A 6 6.89 11.29 17.33
C TYR A 6 6.18 9.97 17.00
N TYR A 7 6.66 9.33 15.94
CA TYR A 7 6.22 7.98 15.54
C TYR A 7 7.29 6.95 15.91
N VAL A 8 6.84 5.75 16.21
CA VAL A 8 7.67 4.55 16.33
C VAL A 8 7.13 3.52 15.36
N PHE A 9 7.98 3.00 14.48
CA PHE A 9 7.62 1.96 13.54
C PHE A 9 8.25 0.63 13.95
N ASP A 10 7.44 -0.43 13.95
CA ASP A 10 7.81 -1.78 14.33
C ASP A 10 8.03 -2.64 13.08
N THR A 11 9.29 -2.86 12.74
CA THR A 11 9.66 -3.68 11.57
C THR A 11 9.51 -5.19 11.82
N ASP A 12 9.51 -5.62 13.08
CA ASP A 12 9.27 -7.03 13.41
C ASP A 12 7.78 -7.37 13.27
N GLU A 13 6.89 -6.43 13.63
CA GLU A 13 5.47 -6.56 13.35
C GLU A 13 5.21 -6.57 11.83
N PHE A 14 5.88 -5.72 11.07
CA PHE A 14 5.81 -5.72 9.61
C PHE A 14 6.22 -7.08 9.02
N ALA A 15 7.30 -7.67 9.53
CA ALA A 15 7.73 -9.00 9.11
C ALA A 15 6.73 -10.11 9.45
N LYS A 16 6.12 -10.05 10.65
CA LYS A 16 5.07 -11.00 11.05
C LYS A 16 3.83 -10.89 10.15
N ARG A 17 3.41 -9.68 9.81
CA ARG A 17 2.26 -9.47 8.91
C ARG A 17 2.56 -9.98 7.50
N ALA A 18 3.73 -9.70 6.96
CA ALA A 18 4.15 -10.24 5.67
C ALA A 18 4.18 -11.77 5.67
N ALA A 19 4.71 -12.39 6.73
CA ALA A 19 4.72 -13.84 6.88
C ALA A 19 3.31 -14.45 7.00
N MET A 20 2.40 -13.79 7.73
CA MET A 20 0.99 -14.21 7.85
C MET A 20 0.28 -14.17 6.49
N ILE A 21 0.44 -13.08 5.73
CA ILE A 21 -0.13 -12.95 4.38
C ILE A 21 0.46 -14.00 3.44
N ARG A 22 1.78 -14.19 3.48
CA ARG A 22 2.47 -15.20 2.69
C ARG A 22 1.92 -16.60 2.97
N ALA A 23 1.77 -16.96 4.26
CA ALA A 23 1.23 -18.26 4.66
C ALA A 23 -0.22 -18.48 4.19
N ALA A 24 -1.03 -17.42 4.12
CA ALA A 24 -2.40 -17.50 3.60
C ALA A 24 -2.43 -17.64 2.06
N LEU A 25 -1.52 -16.96 1.35
CA LEU A 25 -1.46 -17.01 -0.11
C LEU A 25 -0.78 -18.28 -0.64
N ASP A 26 0.17 -18.85 0.09
CA ASP A 26 0.91 -20.03 -0.36
C ASP A 26 0.05 -21.30 -0.26
N CYS A 27 0.02 -22.07 -1.34
CA CYS A 27 -0.64 -23.35 -1.43
C CYS A 27 0.36 -24.43 -1.83
N LYS A 28 0.31 -25.59 -1.17
CA LYS A 28 1.18 -26.73 -1.53
C LYS A 28 0.85 -27.21 -2.95
N GLY A 29 1.83 -27.05 -3.85
CA GLY A 29 1.67 -27.45 -5.25
C GLY A 29 0.96 -26.44 -6.16
N GLY A 30 0.49 -25.31 -5.62
CA GLY A 30 -0.07 -24.20 -6.39
C GLY A 30 1.01 -23.25 -6.94
N ARG A 31 0.58 -22.33 -7.81
CA ARG A 31 1.44 -21.28 -8.33
C ARG A 31 1.76 -20.29 -7.19
N ARG A 32 3.02 -19.91 -7.04
CA ARG A 32 3.41 -18.84 -6.11
C ARG A 32 2.80 -17.51 -6.56
N ILE A 33 2.15 -16.80 -5.63
CA ILE A 33 1.56 -15.49 -5.85
C ILE A 33 2.56 -14.45 -5.34
N PRO A 34 3.22 -13.63 -6.18
CA PRO A 34 4.07 -12.54 -5.74
C PRO A 34 3.33 -11.56 -4.82
N LEU A 35 4.03 -11.05 -3.81
CA LEU A 35 3.50 -10.05 -2.87
C LEU A 35 4.27 -8.74 -3.03
N CYS A 36 3.54 -7.68 -3.33
CA CYS A 36 4.04 -6.33 -3.52
C CYS A 36 3.64 -5.42 -2.36
N PHE A 37 4.59 -4.66 -1.82
CA PHE A 37 4.33 -3.64 -0.82
C PHE A 37 4.16 -2.26 -1.45
N SER A 38 2.96 -1.68 -1.36
CA SER A 38 2.68 -0.30 -1.77
C SER A 38 3.17 0.68 -0.70
N ILE A 39 4.33 1.30 -0.91
CA ILE A 39 5.04 2.09 0.11
C ILE A 39 4.34 3.38 0.52
N LYS A 40 3.41 3.87 -0.29
CA LYS A 40 2.53 5.02 0.06
C LYS A 40 1.82 4.85 1.40
N ALA A 41 1.66 3.60 1.87
CA ALA A 41 1.07 3.32 3.17
C ALA A 41 2.01 3.68 4.33
N ASN A 42 3.30 3.40 4.19
CA ASN A 42 4.33 3.75 5.18
C ASN A 42 5.76 3.54 4.61
N PRO A 43 6.40 4.57 4.03
CA PRO A 43 7.72 4.43 3.44
C PRO A 43 8.85 4.18 4.47
N PHE A 44 8.63 4.47 5.75
CA PHE A 44 9.64 4.22 6.79
C PHE A 44 9.89 2.72 7.01
N LEU A 45 8.95 1.85 6.66
CA LEU A 45 9.11 0.39 6.76
C LEU A 45 10.12 -0.18 5.74
N LEU A 46 10.49 0.60 4.70
CA LEU A 46 11.54 0.21 3.75
C LEU A 46 12.92 0.03 4.38
N HIS A 47 13.18 0.62 5.54
CA HIS A 47 14.46 0.42 6.23
C HIS A 47 14.76 -1.04 6.55
N ARG A 48 13.73 -1.89 6.62
CA ARG A 48 13.88 -3.32 6.82
C ARG A 48 12.73 -4.07 6.12
N LEU A 49 12.90 -4.30 4.83
CA LEU A 49 11.96 -5.12 4.06
C LEU A 49 12.03 -6.58 4.56
N PRO A 50 10.87 -7.19 4.88
CA PRO A 50 10.82 -8.58 5.31
C PRO A 50 11.08 -9.54 4.14
N GLU A 51 11.63 -10.71 4.46
CA GLU A 51 11.62 -11.84 3.54
C GLU A 51 10.17 -12.19 3.16
N GLY A 52 9.95 -12.51 1.88
CA GLY A 52 8.61 -12.86 1.38
C GLY A 52 7.87 -11.73 0.66
N LEU A 53 8.41 -10.50 0.67
CA LEU A 53 8.02 -9.47 -0.29
C LEU A 53 8.82 -9.64 -1.58
N ASP A 54 8.13 -9.65 -2.71
CA ASP A 54 8.73 -9.82 -4.03
C ASP A 54 8.96 -8.47 -4.72
N HIS A 55 8.02 -7.55 -4.52
CA HIS A 55 8.01 -6.25 -5.16
C HIS A 55 7.70 -5.12 -4.18
N VAL A 56 8.05 -3.92 -4.61
CA VAL A 56 7.75 -2.66 -3.95
C VAL A 56 7.08 -1.75 -4.99
N GLU A 57 5.84 -1.33 -4.71
CA GLU A 57 5.14 -0.36 -5.56
C GLU A 57 5.43 1.07 -5.09
N VAL A 58 5.85 1.92 -6.03
CA VAL A 58 6.02 3.36 -5.85
C VAL A 58 5.06 4.12 -6.77
N CYS A 59 4.45 5.19 -6.26
CA CYS A 59 3.41 5.94 -6.96
C CYS A 59 3.80 7.39 -7.27
N SER A 60 5.03 7.78 -6.96
CA SER A 60 5.54 9.13 -7.19
C SER A 60 7.06 9.14 -7.36
N PRO A 61 7.61 10.19 -7.98
CA PRO A 61 9.07 10.39 -8.07
C PRO A 61 9.74 10.40 -6.69
N GLY A 62 9.11 11.05 -5.69
CA GLY A 62 9.64 11.09 -4.32
C GLY A 62 9.73 9.72 -3.66
N GLU A 63 8.75 8.85 -3.89
CA GLU A 63 8.79 7.47 -3.41
C GLU A 63 9.90 6.65 -4.10
N LEU A 64 10.10 6.88 -5.40
CA LEU A 64 11.22 6.26 -6.13
C LEU A 64 12.56 6.70 -5.55
N GLU A 65 12.76 8.00 -5.27
CA GLU A 65 14.01 8.49 -4.67
C GLU A 65 14.26 7.91 -3.27
N ILE A 66 13.21 7.67 -2.47
CA ILE A 66 13.33 6.95 -1.18
C ILE A 66 13.86 5.52 -1.41
N CYS A 67 13.29 4.80 -2.39
CA CYS A 67 13.76 3.46 -2.74
C CYS A 67 15.22 3.46 -3.19
N ILE A 68 15.61 4.41 -4.04
CA ILE A 68 16.99 4.57 -4.51
C ILE A 68 17.95 4.84 -3.34
N ALA A 69 17.60 5.77 -2.47
CA ALA A 69 18.40 6.12 -1.30
C ALA A 69 18.59 4.96 -0.32
N LEU A 70 17.61 4.07 -0.21
CA LEU A 70 17.65 2.89 0.65
C LEU A 70 18.21 1.64 -0.05
N GLY A 71 18.58 1.73 -1.33
CA GLY A 71 19.16 0.62 -2.08
C GLY A 71 18.18 -0.52 -2.36
N VAL A 72 16.90 -0.21 -2.52
CA VAL A 72 15.90 -1.20 -2.95
C VAL A 72 16.29 -1.70 -4.34
N LYS A 73 16.26 -3.02 -4.53
CA LYS A 73 16.65 -3.63 -5.81
C LYS A 73 15.80 -3.09 -6.95
N PRO A 74 16.41 -2.54 -8.01
CA PRO A 74 15.68 -1.90 -9.11
C PRO A 74 14.62 -2.83 -9.72
N GLU A 75 14.98 -4.08 -10.00
CA GLU A 75 14.13 -5.09 -10.61
C GLU A 75 12.89 -5.46 -9.77
N SER A 76 12.91 -5.17 -8.47
CA SER A 76 11.76 -5.39 -7.59
C SER A 76 10.77 -4.22 -7.58
N ILE A 77 11.10 -3.09 -8.22
CA ILE A 77 10.25 -1.90 -8.21
C ILE A 77 9.19 -1.97 -9.32
N ILE A 78 7.93 -1.76 -8.93
CA ILE A 78 6.82 -1.47 -9.82
C ILE A 78 6.53 0.03 -9.71
N TYR A 79 6.84 0.79 -10.78
CA TYR A 79 6.63 2.22 -10.81
C TYR A 79 5.23 2.56 -11.35
N SER A 80 4.33 2.82 -10.43
CA SER A 80 2.93 3.17 -10.67
C SER A 80 2.71 4.71 -10.62
N GLY A 81 1.52 5.14 -10.29
CA GLY A 81 1.15 6.55 -10.15
C GLY A 81 0.46 7.13 -11.39
N VAL A 82 -0.56 7.94 -11.13
CA VAL A 82 -1.44 8.52 -12.16
C VAL A 82 -0.78 9.68 -12.92
N MET A 83 0.19 10.34 -12.31
CA MET A 83 0.94 11.42 -12.93
C MET A 83 2.40 11.00 -13.13
N LYS A 84 2.84 11.00 -14.38
CA LYS A 84 4.21 10.75 -14.80
C LYS A 84 4.60 11.75 -15.86
N GLU A 85 5.67 12.49 -15.60
CA GLU A 85 6.34 13.31 -16.58
C GLU A 85 7.46 12.48 -17.25
N LYS A 86 7.97 12.96 -18.40
CA LYS A 86 9.05 12.29 -19.12
C LYS A 86 10.28 12.06 -18.23
N CYS A 87 10.70 13.09 -17.49
CA CYS A 87 11.84 13.00 -16.57
C CYS A 87 11.65 11.95 -15.46
N ASP A 88 10.43 11.72 -14.99
CA ASP A 88 10.13 10.70 -13.98
C ASP A 88 10.33 9.28 -14.57
N ILE A 89 9.90 9.10 -15.82
CA ILE A 89 10.08 7.86 -16.56
C ILE A 89 11.55 7.61 -16.85
N GLU A 90 12.28 8.64 -17.34
CA GLU A 90 13.73 8.60 -17.55
C GLU A 90 14.47 8.18 -16.27
N ARG A 91 14.07 8.75 -15.13
CA ARG A 91 14.64 8.41 -13.82
C ARG A 91 14.38 6.98 -13.42
N ALA A 92 13.13 6.49 -13.58
CA ALA A 92 12.76 5.11 -13.26
C ALA A 92 13.50 4.10 -14.16
N VAL A 93 13.54 4.36 -15.47
CA VAL A 93 14.26 3.54 -16.46
C VAL A 93 15.76 3.53 -16.19
N SER A 94 16.36 4.69 -15.95
CA SER A 94 17.81 4.79 -15.66
C SER A 94 18.21 4.09 -14.36
N TYR A 95 17.33 4.03 -13.38
CA TYR A 95 17.55 3.23 -12.16
C TYR A 95 17.37 1.74 -12.42
N GLY A 96 16.61 1.34 -13.43
CA GLY A 96 16.32 -0.05 -13.78
C GLY A 96 15.07 -0.59 -13.12
N ALA A 97 14.05 0.25 -12.87
CA ALA A 97 12.76 -0.21 -12.35
C ALA A 97 12.21 -1.37 -13.19
N GLY A 98 11.83 -2.47 -12.52
CA GLY A 98 11.49 -3.72 -13.19
C GLY A 98 10.22 -3.64 -14.03
N ILE A 99 9.20 -2.91 -13.55
CA ILE A 99 7.90 -2.79 -14.23
C ILE A 99 7.41 -1.35 -14.10
N LEU A 100 6.81 -0.82 -15.18
CA LEU A 100 6.12 0.47 -15.17
C LEU A 100 4.63 0.27 -15.41
N THR A 101 3.77 0.91 -14.63
CA THR A 101 2.31 0.86 -14.81
C THR A 101 1.85 1.98 -15.72
N CYS A 102 1.21 1.66 -16.83
CA CYS A 102 0.56 2.61 -17.71
C CYS A 102 -0.87 2.87 -17.25
N GLU A 103 -1.20 4.12 -16.94
CA GLU A 103 -2.54 4.57 -16.54
C GLU A 103 -3.28 5.33 -17.66
N SER A 104 -2.64 5.50 -18.82
CA SER A 104 -3.19 6.16 -20.00
C SER A 104 -2.40 5.81 -21.26
N ILE A 105 -2.99 6.05 -22.44
CA ILE A 105 -2.30 5.96 -23.73
C ILE A 105 -1.06 6.90 -23.75
N ARG A 106 -1.19 8.10 -23.14
CA ARG A 106 -0.06 9.04 -23.01
C ARG A 106 1.11 8.42 -22.24
N HIS A 107 0.86 7.66 -21.15
CA HIS A 107 1.93 6.99 -20.43
C HIS A 107 2.64 5.94 -21.29
N ALA A 108 1.89 5.14 -22.04
CA ALA A 108 2.47 4.17 -22.97
C ALA A 108 3.35 4.85 -24.04
N ALA A 109 2.88 5.98 -24.58
CA ALA A 109 3.63 6.77 -25.54
C ALA A 109 4.92 7.36 -24.95
N LEU A 110 4.84 7.98 -23.76
CA LEU A 110 6.01 8.56 -23.07
C LEU A 110 7.05 7.49 -22.71
N ILE A 111 6.63 6.35 -22.20
CA ILE A 111 7.56 5.25 -21.89
C ILE A 111 8.23 4.76 -23.18
N SER A 112 7.45 4.58 -24.25
CA SER A 112 7.98 4.17 -25.55
C SER A 112 8.99 5.18 -26.10
N GLU A 113 8.71 6.47 -25.99
CA GLU A 113 9.60 7.58 -26.40
C GLU A 113 10.93 7.55 -25.63
N VAL A 114 10.88 7.48 -24.30
CA VAL A 114 12.08 7.41 -23.45
C VAL A 114 12.96 6.22 -23.80
N MET A 115 12.36 5.05 -24.03
CA MET A 115 13.10 3.84 -24.39
C MET A 115 13.75 3.97 -25.77
N LEU A 116 13.08 4.60 -26.73
CA LEU A 116 13.60 4.81 -28.09
C LEU A 116 14.72 5.85 -28.12
N GLU A 117 14.60 6.94 -27.35
CA GLU A 117 15.65 7.98 -27.24
C GLU A 117 16.90 7.48 -26.51
N GLY A 118 16.75 6.58 -25.55
CA GLY A 118 17.87 5.97 -24.82
C GLY A 118 18.66 4.93 -25.62
N MET A 119 18.23 4.62 -26.86
CA MET A 119 18.90 3.60 -27.70
C MET A 119 20.22 4.13 -28.30
N PRO A 120 21.30 3.32 -28.23
CA PRO A 120 22.50 3.61 -29.00
C PRO A 120 22.24 3.56 -30.50
N GLU A 121 22.93 4.44 -31.26
CA GLU A 121 22.87 4.40 -32.74
C GLU A 121 23.35 3.02 -33.26
N GLY A 122 22.59 2.42 -34.16
CA GLY A 122 22.99 1.19 -34.87
C GLY A 122 22.54 -0.13 -34.21
N VAL A 123 21.71 -0.08 -33.16
CA VAL A 123 21.14 -1.28 -32.56
C VAL A 123 20.15 -1.95 -33.51
N HIS A 124 20.31 -3.25 -33.75
CA HIS A 124 19.39 -4.03 -34.59
C HIS A 124 18.05 -4.29 -33.90
N GLU A 125 16.99 -4.40 -34.68
CA GLU A 125 15.61 -4.59 -34.20
C GLU A 125 15.45 -5.81 -33.25
N ALA A 126 16.26 -6.84 -33.42
CA ALA A 126 16.26 -8.03 -32.57
C ALA A 126 16.86 -7.76 -31.16
N GLU A 127 17.92 -6.95 -31.06
CA GLU A 127 18.54 -6.54 -29.81
C GLU A 127 17.63 -5.56 -29.06
N PHE A 128 16.88 -4.75 -29.81
CA PHE A 128 15.89 -3.83 -29.25
C PHE A 128 14.72 -4.56 -28.56
N ALA A 129 14.31 -5.73 -29.07
CA ALA A 129 13.24 -6.50 -28.45
C ALA A 129 13.55 -6.87 -26.98
N GLU A 130 14.81 -7.06 -26.63
CA GLU A 130 15.28 -7.38 -25.27
C GLU A 130 15.42 -6.16 -24.33
N THR A 131 15.39 -4.93 -24.90
CA THR A 131 15.60 -3.70 -24.15
C THR A 131 14.32 -2.92 -23.85
N LYS A 132 13.15 -3.42 -24.30
CA LYS A 132 11.86 -2.76 -24.06
C LYS A 132 11.52 -2.64 -22.59
N ALA A 133 10.88 -1.52 -22.22
CA ALA A 133 10.33 -1.40 -20.89
C ALA A 133 9.19 -2.40 -20.66
N HIS A 134 9.26 -3.17 -19.61
CA HIS A 134 8.17 -4.03 -19.18
C HIS A 134 7.05 -3.17 -18.58
N VAL A 135 5.84 -3.28 -19.12
CA VAL A 135 4.70 -2.50 -18.66
C VAL A 135 3.49 -3.37 -18.32
N ILE A 136 2.74 -2.92 -17.32
CA ILE A 136 1.39 -3.42 -17.05
C ILE A 136 0.38 -2.30 -17.31
N LEU A 137 -0.76 -2.64 -17.94
CA LEU A 137 -1.80 -1.69 -18.30
C LEU A 137 -2.87 -1.66 -17.23
N ARG A 138 -3.07 -0.51 -16.60
CA ARG A 138 -4.06 -0.37 -15.52
C ARG A 138 -5.46 -0.23 -16.08
N LEU A 139 -6.30 -1.22 -15.79
CA LEU A 139 -7.73 -1.18 -16.10
C LEU A 139 -8.48 -0.32 -15.08
N THR A 140 -9.29 0.63 -15.54
CA THR A 140 -10.05 1.51 -14.65
C THR A 140 -11.13 0.78 -13.87
N SER A 141 -11.33 1.19 -12.62
CA SER A 141 -12.49 0.78 -11.81
C SER A 141 -13.73 1.67 -12.03
N GLY A 142 -13.62 2.69 -12.88
CA GLY A 142 -14.69 3.67 -13.17
C GLY A 142 -14.47 5.02 -12.48
N ASN A 143 -13.23 5.34 -12.13
CA ASN A 143 -12.78 6.61 -11.56
C ASN A 143 -11.65 7.21 -12.41
N GLN A 144 -10.94 8.23 -11.88
CA GLN A 144 -9.83 8.91 -12.57
C GLN A 144 -8.58 8.05 -12.78
N PHE A 145 -8.53 6.83 -12.25
CA PHE A 145 -7.37 5.95 -12.36
C PHE A 145 -7.57 4.88 -13.42
N GLY A 146 -6.51 4.62 -14.19
CA GLY A 146 -6.47 3.59 -15.21
C GLY A 146 -7.24 3.93 -16.49
N MET A 147 -7.22 3.02 -17.42
CA MET A 147 -7.75 3.11 -18.79
C MET A 147 -9.01 2.29 -18.96
N SER A 148 -9.86 2.69 -19.89
CA SER A 148 -10.95 1.83 -20.40
C SER A 148 -10.39 0.60 -21.11
N ILE A 149 -11.23 -0.40 -21.31
CA ILE A 149 -10.81 -1.56 -22.13
C ILE A 149 -10.50 -1.12 -23.57
N ASP A 150 -11.23 -0.14 -24.11
CA ASP A 150 -11.02 0.38 -25.46
C ASP A 150 -9.64 1.05 -25.59
N ASP A 151 -9.18 1.80 -24.57
CA ASP A 151 -7.84 2.39 -24.55
C ASP A 151 -6.74 1.31 -24.49
N ILE A 152 -6.98 0.25 -23.70
CA ILE A 152 -6.08 -0.91 -23.64
C ILE A 152 -6.02 -1.61 -25.00
N GLU A 153 -7.17 -1.84 -25.62
CA GLU A 153 -7.26 -2.42 -26.97
C GLU A 153 -6.55 -1.54 -28.03
N TYR A 154 -6.65 -0.22 -27.89
CA TYR A 154 -5.92 0.70 -28.76
C TYR A 154 -4.41 0.46 -28.67
N ILE A 155 -3.84 0.40 -27.46
CA ILE A 155 -2.40 0.12 -27.26
C ILE A 155 -2.03 -1.24 -27.87
N MET A 156 -2.84 -2.28 -27.63
CA MET A 156 -2.58 -3.64 -28.12
C MET A 156 -2.66 -3.74 -29.64
N SER A 157 -3.53 -2.95 -30.30
CA SER A 157 -3.72 -2.96 -31.74
C SER A 157 -2.71 -2.09 -32.51
N HIS A 158 -1.97 -1.21 -31.84
CA HIS A 158 -1.02 -0.28 -32.44
C HIS A 158 0.44 -0.48 -31.96
N PRO A 159 0.99 -1.71 -32.01
CA PRO A 159 2.31 -2.00 -31.46
C PRO A 159 3.43 -1.17 -32.09
N TYR A 160 3.21 -0.66 -33.31
CA TYR A 160 4.18 0.19 -33.99
C TYR A 160 4.26 1.61 -33.44
N GLU A 161 3.21 2.10 -32.74
CA GLU A 161 3.23 3.38 -32.04
C GLU A 161 3.93 3.26 -30.69
N PHE A 162 3.92 2.07 -30.09
CA PHE A 162 4.44 1.79 -28.75
C PHE A 162 5.63 0.82 -28.79
N LYS A 163 6.57 1.02 -29.71
CA LYS A 163 7.70 0.08 -29.93
C LYS A 163 8.59 -0.12 -28.72
N GLY A 164 8.74 0.92 -27.87
CA GLY A 164 9.60 0.90 -26.69
C GLY A 164 9.07 0.13 -25.51
N ILE A 165 7.83 -0.41 -25.57
CA ILE A 165 7.23 -1.15 -24.46
C ILE A 165 6.96 -2.61 -24.79
N ALA A 166 7.02 -3.45 -23.77
CA ALA A 166 6.55 -4.83 -23.79
C ALA A 166 5.42 -4.97 -22.75
N VAL A 167 4.19 -5.18 -23.23
CA VAL A 167 3.03 -5.35 -22.35
C VAL A 167 3.07 -6.73 -21.72
N MET A 168 3.34 -6.77 -20.39
CA MET A 168 3.40 -8.02 -19.63
C MET A 168 2.07 -8.44 -19.03
N GLY A 169 1.16 -7.48 -18.79
CA GLY A 169 -0.07 -7.82 -18.11
C GLY A 169 -0.97 -6.62 -17.85
N ILE A 170 -1.89 -6.82 -16.93
CA ILE A 170 -2.79 -5.77 -16.47
C ILE A 170 -2.65 -5.54 -14.97
N HIS A 171 -2.96 -4.31 -14.55
CA HIS A 171 -3.08 -3.92 -13.16
C HIS A 171 -4.52 -3.53 -12.85
N TYR A 172 -5.02 -3.89 -11.66
CA TYR A 172 -6.35 -3.50 -11.22
C TYR A 172 -6.42 -3.21 -9.72
N TYR A 173 -6.89 -2.02 -9.38
CA TYR A 173 -7.17 -1.60 -8.02
C TYR A 173 -8.42 -0.73 -7.95
N SER A 174 -9.41 -1.11 -7.15
CA SER A 174 -10.71 -0.43 -7.05
C SER A 174 -10.96 0.24 -5.68
N GLY A 175 -9.94 0.32 -4.84
CA GLY A 175 -10.02 0.94 -3.51
C GLY A 175 -9.73 -0.04 -2.36
N THR A 176 -9.86 0.44 -1.14
CA THR A 176 -9.57 -0.28 0.10
C THR A 176 -10.85 -0.60 0.89
N GLN A 177 -10.71 -1.32 2.02
CA GLN A 177 -11.82 -1.73 2.90
C GLN A 177 -12.89 -2.52 2.13
N LYS A 178 -12.47 -3.51 1.36
CA LYS A 178 -13.35 -4.30 0.51
C LYS A 178 -13.84 -5.55 1.21
N SER A 179 -15.14 -5.83 1.05
CA SER A 179 -15.71 -7.14 1.39
C SER A 179 -15.33 -8.20 0.36
N LEU A 180 -15.38 -9.47 0.74
CA LEU A 180 -15.15 -10.62 -0.16
C LEU A 180 -16.01 -10.55 -1.44
N ARG A 181 -17.29 -10.14 -1.32
CA ARG A 181 -18.18 -9.94 -2.47
C ARG A 181 -17.61 -8.93 -3.48
N LYS A 182 -16.96 -7.87 -3.00
CA LYS A 182 -16.37 -6.84 -3.87
C LYS A 182 -15.09 -7.35 -4.52
N ILE A 183 -14.30 -8.14 -3.79
CA ILE A 183 -13.11 -8.82 -4.34
C ILE A 183 -13.52 -9.74 -5.49
N ASN A 184 -14.52 -10.61 -5.29
CA ASN A 184 -15.03 -11.49 -6.35
C ASN A 184 -15.48 -10.71 -7.59
N LYS A 185 -16.22 -9.60 -7.40
CA LYS A 185 -16.63 -8.73 -8.51
C LYS A 185 -15.45 -8.12 -9.26
N ASP A 186 -14.39 -7.75 -8.56
CA ASP A 186 -13.17 -7.24 -9.18
C ASP A 186 -12.49 -8.33 -10.03
N LEU A 187 -12.36 -9.55 -9.50
CA LEU A 187 -11.76 -10.68 -10.22
C LEU A 187 -12.55 -11.05 -11.46
N GLU A 188 -13.89 -11.03 -11.41
CA GLU A 188 -14.74 -11.23 -12.60
C GLU A 188 -14.51 -10.16 -13.66
N LYS A 189 -14.35 -8.89 -13.25
CA LYS A 189 -14.03 -7.81 -14.18
C LYS A 189 -12.67 -7.99 -14.83
N ILE A 190 -11.68 -8.42 -14.08
CA ILE A 190 -10.33 -8.73 -14.58
C ILE A 190 -10.41 -9.88 -15.58
N LYS A 191 -11.09 -10.99 -15.25
CA LYS A 191 -11.30 -12.13 -16.15
C LYS A 191 -11.95 -11.71 -17.47
N SER A 192 -12.99 -10.87 -17.40
CA SER A 192 -13.68 -10.37 -18.60
C SER A 192 -12.75 -9.57 -19.50
N ALA A 193 -11.91 -8.70 -18.93
CA ALA A 193 -10.93 -7.94 -19.70
C ALA A 193 -9.87 -8.84 -20.33
N LEU A 194 -9.33 -9.80 -19.57
CA LEU A 194 -8.35 -10.76 -20.09
C LEU A 194 -8.90 -11.64 -21.21
N THR A 195 -10.18 -12.05 -21.13
CA THR A 195 -10.86 -12.78 -22.20
C THR A 195 -10.90 -11.97 -23.48
N VAL A 196 -11.28 -10.69 -23.41
CA VAL A 196 -11.28 -9.80 -24.58
C VAL A 196 -9.89 -9.69 -25.20
N LEU A 197 -8.86 -9.52 -24.37
CA LEU A 197 -7.47 -9.38 -24.83
C LEU A 197 -6.95 -10.69 -25.46
N LYS A 198 -7.30 -11.83 -24.87
CA LYS A 198 -6.95 -13.14 -25.41
C LYS A 198 -7.61 -13.39 -26.77
N ASP A 199 -8.92 -13.18 -26.87
CA ASP A 199 -9.69 -13.48 -28.05
C ASP A 199 -9.31 -12.59 -29.25
N LYS A 200 -9.03 -11.30 -29.01
CA LYS A 200 -8.73 -10.34 -30.07
C LYS A 200 -7.25 -10.27 -30.43
N TYR A 201 -6.35 -10.42 -29.46
CA TYR A 201 -4.92 -10.16 -29.64
C TYR A 201 -4.03 -11.37 -29.32
N SER A 202 -4.62 -12.52 -28.98
CA SER A 202 -3.89 -13.71 -28.50
C SER A 202 -2.97 -13.40 -27.32
N PHE A 203 -3.40 -12.44 -26.47
CA PHE A 203 -2.60 -11.98 -25.35
C PHE A 203 -2.69 -12.97 -24.19
N GLU A 204 -1.52 -13.42 -23.74
CA GLU A 204 -1.35 -14.24 -22.53
C GLU A 204 -0.57 -13.41 -21.50
N PRO A 205 -1.19 -13.00 -20.38
CA PRO A 205 -0.52 -12.17 -19.40
C PRO A 205 0.61 -12.95 -18.69
N GLN A 206 1.70 -12.26 -18.39
CA GLN A 206 2.77 -12.75 -17.52
C GLN A 206 2.57 -12.27 -16.08
N LEU A 207 1.77 -11.22 -15.87
CA LEU A 207 1.42 -10.68 -14.56
C LEU A 207 0.02 -10.07 -14.60
N VAL A 208 -0.79 -10.42 -13.61
CA VAL A 208 -2.03 -9.73 -13.25
C VAL A 208 -1.82 -9.13 -11.85
N GLU A 209 -1.42 -7.87 -11.79
CA GLU A 209 -1.22 -7.19 -10.50
C GLU A 209 -2.55 -6.70 -9.96
N TYR A 210 -2.94 -7.20 -8.79
CA TYR A 210 -4.24 -6.90 -8.19
C TYR A 210 -4.14 -6.43 -6.74
N GLY A 211 -4.78 -5.30 -6.44
CA GLY A 211 -4.95 -4.80 -5.08
C GLY A 211 -6.28 -5.23 -4.46
N PRO A 212 -6.33 -6.28 -3.61
CA PRO A 212 -7.56 -6.75 -3.00
C PRO A 212 -8.15 -5.74 -2.02
N GLY A 213 -7.35 -4.82 -1.50
CA GLY A 213 -7.81 -3.77 -0.59
C GLY A 213 -8.50 -4.30 0.65
N LEU A 214 -7.91 -5.29 1.31
CA LEU A 214 -8.44 -5.93 2.50
C LEU A 214 -8.78 -4.92 3.60
N CYS A 215 -9.81 -5.24 4.40
CA CYS A 215 -10.21 -4.42 5.53
C CYS A 215 -9.14 -4.39 6.61
N VAL A 216 -8.98 -3.22 7.22
CA VAL A 216 -8.22 -3.00 8.45
C VAL A 216 -9.21 -2.57 9.52
N GLU A 217 -9.21 -3.27 10.64
CA GLU A 217 -10.15 -3.05 11.73
C GLU A 217 -9.54 -2.12 12.78
N TYR A 218 -9.62 -0.79 12.53
CA TYR A 218 -8.96 0.22 13.36
C TYR A 218 -9.58 0.42 14.76
N PHE A 219 -10.84 0.03 14.97
CA PHE A 219 -11.62 0.42 16.13
C PHE A 219 -12.20 -0.76 16.91
N GLU A 220 -11.81 -1.96 16.55
CA GLU A 220 -12.33 -3.20 17.11
C GLU A 220 -11.32 -3.85 18.05
N ASP A 221 -11.78 -4.36 19.20
CA ASP A 221 -10.90 -5.03 20.16
C ASP A 221 -10.38 -6.38 19.64
N ASP A 222 -11.18 -7.06 18.81
CA ASP A 222 -10.90 -8.36 18.19
C ASP A 222 -10.34 -8.24 16.76
N TRP A 223 -9.71 -7.10 16.45
CA TRP A 223 -9.24 -6.75 15.11
C TRP A 223 -8.34 -7.81 14.46
N GLN A 224 -7.48 -8.47 15.24
CA GLN A 224 -6.54 -9.48 14.73
C GLN A 224 -7.28 -10.73 14.19
N GLU A 225 -8.32 -11.18 14.89
CA GLU A 225 -9.12 -12.33 14.48
C GLU A 225 -9.94 -11.99 13.22
N LYS A 226 -10.58 -10.81 13.19
CA LYS A 226 -11.36 -10.34 12.04
C LYS A 226 -10.50 -10.15 10.80
N GLU A 227 -9.33 -9.53 10.93
CA GLU A 227 -8.39 -9.36 9.82
C GLU A 227 -7.87 -10.71 9.32
N LYS A 228 -7.56 -11.63 10.22
CA LYS A 228 -7.13 -12.98 9.84
C LYS A 228 -8.23 -13.72 9.09
N GLN A 229 -9.45 -13.69 9.57
CA GLN A 229 -10.60 -14.30 8.88
C GLN A 229 -10.79 -13.70 7.49
N SER A 230 -10.80 -12.37 7.38
CA SER A 230 -10.92 -11.66 6.09
C SER A 230 -9.79 -12.02 5.12
N LEU A 231 -8.56 -12.18 5.61
CA LEU A 231 -7.43 -12.64 4.83
C LEU A 231 -7.60 -14.07 4.34
N ASP A 232 -7.99 -15.00 5.22
CA ASP A 232 -8.15 -16.42 4.90
C ASP A 232 -9.24 -16.60 3.82
N GLU A 233 -10.39 -15.93 3.98
CA GLU A 233 -11.48 -15.93 3.00
C GLU A 233 -11.06 -15.35 1.64
N ALA A 234 -10.35 -14.23 1.64
CA ALA A 234 -9.85 -13.62 0.42
C ALA A 234 -8.76 -14.48 -0.25
N ALA A 235 -7.86 -15.07 0.54
CA ALA A 235 -6.80 -15.92 0.03
C ALA A 235 -7.32 -17.14 -0.72
N GLU A 236 -8.46 -17.70 -0.32
CA GLU A 236 -9.09 -18.82 -1.00
C GLU A 236 -9.45 -18.47 -2.45
N VAL A 237 -10.17 -17.37 -2.67
CA VAL A 237 -10.57 -16.93 -4.03
C VAL A 237 -9.40 -16.41 -4.84
N LEU A 238 -8.38 -15.82 -4.19
CA LEU A 238 -7.17 -15.37 -4.87
C LEU A 238 -6.31 -16.52 -5.36
N ARG A 239 -6.20 -17.61 -4.59
CA ARG A 239 -5.51 -18.83 -5.01
C ARG A 239 -6.23 -19.52 -6.16
N GLU A 240 -7.57 -19.61 -6.10
CA GLU A 240 -8.38 -20.14 -7.21
C GLU A 240 -8.13 -19.34 -8.51
N PHE A 241 -8.13 -18.01 -8.44
CA PHE A 241 -7.81 -17.17 -9.58
C PHE A 241 -6.38 -17.39 -10.09
N ALA A 242 -5.41 -17.60 -9.19
CA ALA A 242 -4.01 -17.81 -9.53
C ALA A 242 -3.74 -19.16 -10.23
N GLU A 243 -4.65 -20.12 -10.15
CA GLU A 243 -4.55 -21.37 -10.94
C GLU A 243 -4.68 -21.09 -12.44
N GLU A 244 -5.51 -20.10 -12.80
CA GLU A 244 -5.80 -19.75 -14.19
C GLU A 244 -4.88 -18.64 -14.72
N TYR A 245 -4.58 -17.62 -13.89
CA TYR A 245 -3.81 -16.44 -14.28
C TYR A 245 -2.57 -16.21 -13.40
N PRO A 246 -1.50 -15.60 -13.92
CA PRO A 246 -0.28 -15.28 -13.15
C PRO A 246 -0.54 -14.07 -12.21
N LEU A 247 -1.25 -14.32 -11.12
CA LEU A 247 -1.65 -13.30 -10.16
C LEU A 247 -0.47 -12.81 -9.32
N GLY A 248 -0.34 -11.48 -9.17
CA GLY A 248 0.46 -10.80 -8.16
C GLY A 248 -0.46 -9.95 -7.27
N ILE A 249 -0.15 -9.80 -6.01
CA ILE A 249 -0.97 -9.09 -5.02
C ILE A 249 -0.23 -7.86 -4.50
N GLU A 250 -0.82 -6.67 -4.69
CA GLU A 250 -0.34 -5.45 -4.04
C GLU A 250 -1.09 -5.19 -2.73
N MET A 251 -0.36 -4.89 -1.67
CA MET A 251 -0.91 -4.48 -0.39
C MET A 251 -0.12 -3.31 0.19
N GLY A 252 -0.82 -2.31 0.67
CA GLY A 252 -0.22 -1.20 1.40
C GLY A 252 -0.71 -1.18 2.84
N ARG A 253 -1.90 -0.65 3.04
CA ARG A 253 -2.51 -0.45 4.35
C ARG A 253 -2.59 -1.73 5.19
N PHE A 254 -3.04 -2.83 4.62
CA PHE A 254 -3.18 -4.10 5.32
C PHE A 254 -1.85 -4.65 5.83
N LEU A 255 -0.74 -4.36 5.15
CA LEU A 255 0.61 -4.69 5.61
C LEU A 255 1.12 -3.76 6.71
N ALA A 256 0.77 -2.47 6.66
CA ALA A 256 1.44 -1.42 7.44
C ALA A 256 0.66 -0.94 8.67
N ALA A 257 -0.65 -1.19 8.76
CA ALA A 257 -1.53 -0.51 9.72
C ALA A 257 -1.20 -0.76 11.19
N SER A 258 -0.78 -1.97 11.54
CA SER A 258 -0.38 -2.32 12.93
C SER A 258 1.12 -2.09 13.21
N CYS A 259 1.88 -1.60 12.23
CA CYS A 259 3.34 -1.48 12.33
C CYS A 259 3.79 -0.13 12.88
N GLY A 260 2.91 0.68 13.43
CA GLY A 260 3.27 2.01 13.91
C GLY A 260 2.52 2.42 15.15
N LYS A 261 3.16 3.29 15.93
CA LYS A 261 2.58 3.94 17.10
C LYS A 261 2.93 5.42 17.06
N TYR A 262 1.96 6.24 17.43
CA TYR A 262 2.12 7.67 17.55
C TYR A 262 2.11 8.07 19.01
N TYR A 263 3.17 8.72 19.45
CA TYR A 263 3.32 9.22 20.82
C TYR A 263 3.13 10.72 20.86
N THR A 264 2.26 11.16 21.75
CA THR A 264 1.99 12.57 22.02
C THR A 264 1.92 12.79 23.52
N GLN A 265 2.06 14.01 23.98
CA GLN A 265 2.05 14.37 25.40
C GLN A 265 0.87 15.27 25.72
N VAL A 266 0.22 15.03 26.85
CA VAL A 266 -0.73 15.98 27.43
C VAL A 266 0.06 17.21 27.93
N LYS A 267 -0.25 18.37 27.37
CA LYS A 267 0.39 19.66 27.72
C LYS A 267 -0.44 20.49 28.68
N ASP A 268 -1.75 20.31 28.68
CA ASP A 268 -2.67 21.06 29.52
C ASP A 268 -3.94 20.25 29.77
N LEU A 269 -4.52 20.41 30.96
CA LEU A 269 -5.80 19.83 31.35
C LEU A 269 -6.76 20.97 31.71
N LYS A 270 -7.96 20.92 31.14
CA LYS A 270 -9.01 21.93 31.37
C LYS A 270 -10.32 21.27 31.72
N SER A 271 -11.07 21.93 32.61
CA SER A 271 -12.44 21.55 32.92
C SER A 271 -13.39 22.70 32.58
N THR A 272 -14.49 22.40 31.89
CA THR A 272 -15.53 23.39 31.57
C THR A 272 -16.90 22.74 31.76
N GLY A 273 -17.60 23.13 32.82
CA GLY A 273 -18.81 22.43 33.26
C GLY A 273 -18.49 20.99 33.65
N ASP A 274 -19.22 20.04 33.09
CA ASP A 274 -19.05 18.60 33.34
C ASP A 274 -18.03 17.93 32.41
N SER A 275 -17.34 18.71 31.57
CA SER A 275 -16.42 18.18 30.54
C SER A 275 -14.96 18.47 30.91
N ASN A 276 -14.10 17.45 30.78
CA ASN A 276 -12.66 17.55 30.93
C ASN A 276 -11.97 17.43 29.59
N TYR A 277 -10.95 18.25 29.37
CA TYR A 277 -10.22 18.34 28.10
C TYR A 277 -8.73 18.13 28.35
N ALA A 278 -8.13 17.22 27.60
CA ALA A 278 -6.68 17.06 27.51
C ALA A 278 -6.18 17.71 26.22
N ILE A 279 -5.26 18.67 26.35
CA ILE A 279 -4.64 19.34 25.22
C ILE A 279 -3.32 18.65 24.92
N LEU A 280 -3.21 18.10 23.72
CA LEU A 280 -2.05 17.35 23.26
C LEU A 280 -1.11 18.23 22.43
N ASP A 281 0.18 17.88 22.36
CA ASP A 281 1.14 18.51 21.45
C ASP A 281 1.08 17.94 20.03
N GLY A 282 0.19 16.98 19.78
CA GLY A 282 -0.13 16.44 18.47
C GLY A 282 -1.57 16.71 18.06
N GLY A 283 -1.89 16.48 16.80
CA GLY A 283 -3.22 16.73 16.28
C GLY A 283 -3.56 15.87 15.07
N ILE A 284 -4.74 16.08 14.49
CA ILE A 284 -5.29 15.32 13.36
C ILE A 284 -4.36 15.30 12.12
N HIS A 285 -3.49 16.30 11.97
CA HIS A 285 -2.50 16.35 10.90
C HIS A 285 -1.34 15.36 11.08
N HIS A 286 -1.16 14.81 12.30
CA HIS A 286 -0.19 13.77 12.57
C HIS A 286 -0.77 12.36 12.38
N LEU A 287 -2.04 12.16 12.73
CA LEU A 287 -2.69 10.86 12.65
C LEU A 287 -4.15 11.04 12.24
N ASN A 288 -4.53 10.36 11.16
CA ASN A 288 -5.89 10.36 10.65
C ASN A 288 -6.29 8.93 10.27
N TYR A 289 -7.28 8.40 10.97
CA TYR A 289 -7.79 7.05 10.72
C TYR A 289 -8.75 7.02 9.54
N PHE A 290 -8.53 6.08 8.65
CA PHE A 290 -9.49 5.82 7.57
C PHE A 290 -10.84 5.36 8.14
N GLY A 291 -11.92 5.99 7.68
CA GLY A 291 -13.27 5.67 8.13
C GLY A 291 -13.69 6.37 9.42
N GLN A 292 -12.78 7.08 10.10
CA GLN A 292 -13.14 7.94 11.21
C GLN A 292 -13.99 9.12 10.71
N ARG A 293 -15.19 9.25 11.27
CA ARG A 293 -16.14 10.32 10.89
C ARG A 293 -16.35 11.24 12.07
N MET A 294 -15.86 12.47 11.97
CA MET A 294 -16.13 13.55 12.94
C MET A 294 -15.90 13.13 14.40
N ALA A 295 -14.83 12.38 14.67
CA ALA A 295 -14.53 11.85 15.99
C ALA A 295 -15.62 10.93 16.60
N MET A 296 -16.41 10.29 15.77
CA MET A 296 -17.46 9.36 16.23
C MET A 296 -16.96 7.99 16.65
N GLN A 297 -15.71 7.66 16.32
CA GLN A 297 -15.05 6.41 16.68
C GLN A 297 -13.77 6.70 17.45
N VAL A 298 -13.51 5.90 18.46
CA VAL A 298 -12.34 6.04 19.33
C VAL A 298 -11.26 5.07 18.88
N PRO A 299 -10.06 5.54 18.49
CA PRO A 299 -8.95 4.66 18.18
C PRO A 299 -8.43 3.98 19.46
N PRO A 300 -7.68 2.89 19.34
CA PRO A 300 -6.95 2.31 20.46
C PRO A 300 -5.99 3.35 21.06
N ILE A 301 -6.15 3.62 22.34
CA ILE A 301 -5.34 4.61 23.09
C ILE A 301 -4.84 3.96 24.36
N SER A 302 -3.54 4.12 24.64
CA SER A 302 -2.94 3.78 25.93
C SER A 302 -2.34 5.03 26.56
N ILE A 303 -2.55 5.20 27.86
CA ILE A 303 -2.05 6.34 28.64
C ILE A 303 -0.94 5.85 29.57
N TYR A 304 0.19 6.54 29.55
CA TYR A 304 1.36 6.21 30.37
C TYR A 304 1.85 7.43 31.12
N ARG A 305 2.47 7.21 32.28
CA ARG A 305 3.31 8.23 32.90
C ARG A 305 4.58 8.42 32.08
N ALA A 306 5.07 9.64 32.01
CA ALA A 306 6.24 9.97 31.20
C ALA A 306 7.52 9.22 31.59
N ASP A 307 7.63 8.83 32.87
CA ASP A 307 8.72 8.05 33.44
C ASP A 307 8.60 6.54 33.21
N GLU A 308 7.42 6.06 32.79
CA GLU A 308 7.15 4.65 32.47
C GLU A 308 7.50 4.28 31.04
N ILE A 309 7.78 5.27 30.17
CA ILE A 309 8.13 5.05 28.77
C ILE A 309 9.66 4.96 28.62
N TYR A 310 10.20 3.76 28.60
CA TYR A 310 11.60 3.51 28.31
C TYR A 310 11.74 2.69 27.01
N PHE A 311 12.18 3.34 25.91
CA PHE A 311 12.49 2.70 24.62
C PHE A 311 11.42 1.75 24.04
N GLY A 312 10.14 1.99 24.32
CA GLY A 312 9.03 1.17 23.82
C GLY A 312 8.70 -0.07 24.67
N GLU A 313 9.38 -0.27 25.81
CA GLU A 313 8.99 -1.29 26.79
C GLU A 313 8.03 -0.71 27.84
N LYS A 314 6.94 -1.42 28.07
CA LYS A 314 5.87 -1.03 29.01
C LYS A 314 6.27 -1.39 30.44
N LEU A 315 6.24 -0.44 31.37
CA LEU A 315 6.32 -0.71 32.81
C LEU A 315 4.94 -0.85 33.49
N GLY A 316 3.87 -0.45 32.84
CA GLY A 316 2.50 -0.60 33.33
C GLY A 316 1.48 0.04 32.40
N GLU A 317 0.35 -0.59 32.22
CA GLU A 317 -0.75 -0.13 31.37
C GLU A 317 -1.85 0.47 32.26
N ILE A 318 -2.12 1.76 32.13
CA ILE A 318 -3.29 2.38 32.74
C ILE A 318 -4.43 2.25 31.73
N LYS A 319 -5.36 1.34 31.99
CA LYS A 319 -6.58 1.19 31.18
C LYS A 319 -7.54 2.32 31.50
N GLY A 320 -7.62 3.30 30.61
CA GLY A 320 -8.67 4.31 30.63
C GLY A 320 -9.64 4.09 29.46
N THR A 321 -10.93 4.26 29.66
CA THR A 321 -11.90 4.35 28.57
C THR A 321 -11.88 5.78 28.04
N ALA A 322 -11.29 5.98 26.86
CA ALA A 322 -11.39 7.24 26.17
C ALA A 322 -12.81 7.39 25.59
N GLY A 323 -13.46 8.51 25.84
CA GLY A 323 -14.67 8.92 25.11
C GLY A 323 -14.34 9.36 23.68
N PRO A 324 -15.35 9.66 22.82
CA PRO A 324 -15.12 10.07 21.44
C PRO A 324 -14.07 11.17 21.36
N ILE A 325 -13.15 11.02 20.39
CA ILE A 325 -12.06 11.97 20.17
C ILE A 325 -12.66 13.36 20.00
N GLY A 326 -12.37 14.16 20.93
CA GLY A 326 -12.84 15.49 20.91
C GLY A 326 -13.11 16.06 22.25
N ASN A 327 -13.14 15.35 23.37
CA ASN A 327 -13.34 16.21 24.51
C ASN A 327 -13.52 15.59 25.89
N THR A 328 -13.58 14.29 26.08
CA THR A 328 -13.79 13.78 27.43
C THR A 328 -13.00 12.51 27.72
N PHE A 329 -12.11 12.59 28.70
CA PHE A 329 -11.61 11.41 29.40
C PHE A 329 -12.61 11.07 30.50
N ASN A 330 -13.46 10.07 30.30
CA ASN A 330 -14.30 9.54 31.36
C ASN A 330 -13.54 8.42 32.07
N GLY A 331 -13.09 8.67 33.29
CA GLY A 331 -12.66 7.63 34.21
C GLY A 331 -11.19 7.58 34.64
N CYS A 332 -10.35 8.56 34.29
CA CYS A 332 -9.06 8.73 34.97
C CYS A 332 -9.20 9.77 36.08
N GLU A 333 -9.15 9.36 37.35
CA GLU A 333 -8.78 10.26 38.44
C GLU A 333 -7.29 10.60 38.28
N VAL A 334 -7.00 11.74 37.67
CA VAL A 334 -5.65 12.29 37.65
C VAL A 334 -5.43 12.97 39.03
N SER A 335 -4.56 12.41 39.85
CA SER A 335 -4.18 13.07 41.08
C SER A 335 -3.45 14.39 40.74
N GLU A 336 -3.76 15.47 41.46
CA GLU A 336 -3.22 16.83 41.26
C GLU A 336 -1.68 16.96 41.29
N ASN A 337 -0.94 15.85 41.54
CA ASN A 337 0.50 15.82 41.67
C ASN A 337 1.27 15.13 40.54
N GLU A 338 0.63 14.79 39.40
CA GLU A 338 1.29 14.07 38.32
C GLU A 338 1.74 15.00 37.16
N GLU A 339 2.97 15.48 37.30
CA GLU A 339 3.65 16.21 36.22
C GLU A 339 4.01 15.31 35.04
N ARG A 340 3.24 15.28 33.95
CA ARG A 340 3.54 14.75 32.63
C ARG A 340 3.02 13.35 32.33
N THR A 341 1.93 13.30 31.61
CA THR A 341 1.34 12.09 31.02
C THR A 341 1.62 12.01 29.51
N GLY A 342 2.04 10.86 29.00
CA GLY A 342 2.12 10.58 27.56
C GLY A 342 0.92 9.79 27.07
N VAL A 343 0.54 9.98 25.81
CA VAL A 343 -0.56 9.26 25.14
C VAL A 343 -0.02 8.52 23.92
N GLU A 344 -0.32 7.22 23.81
CA GLU A 344 -0.02 6.36 22.67
C GLU A 344 -1.30 6.13 21.85
N PHE A 345 -1.22 6.23 20.53
CA PHE A 345 -2.33 5.96 19.60
C PHE A 345 -2.00 4.84 18.64
#